data_b26d220949db36dea8c5eb80c65d4a03
#
_entry.id   b26d220949db36dea8c5eb80c65d4a03
#
_cell.length_a   1.000
_cell.length_b   1.000
_cell.length_c   1.000
_cell.angle_alpha   90.00
_cell.angle_beta   90.00
_cell.angle_gamma   90.00
#
_symmetry.space_group_name_H-M   'P 1'
#
loop_
_entity.id
_entity.type
_entity.pdbx_description
1 polymer ?
#
loop_
_entity_poly.entity_id
_entity_poly.type
_entity_poly.pdbx_seq_one_letter_code
_entity_poly.pdbx_strand_id
1 'polypeptide(L)'
;FWPEAASVSNPLGVTRAYAEHFTARGGIILSGDARSLHRTGSRWRVETDEGALDAAECVVALGPWSSDLLAALGLKLPLAVKRGYHRHFRARGNAGLVRPVLDAEAGYLVTPMEQGIRITTGAEFAPRDAAPSPVQFDRLMPRARELFPLGERTDGKTWLGSRPCLPDSRPVIGRAPGHAGLWLAVGHAHWGLTLGPATGRMIAEMMAGEPPFCDPAPYRAERFS
;
A
#
# COMPACT_ATOMS: atom_id res chain seq x y z
N PHE A 1 -11.84 -18.06 13.55
CA PHE A 1 -10.96 -17.33 14.45
C PHE A 1 -9.50 -17.75 14.23
N TRP A 2 -8.62 -16.78 14.00
CA TRP A 2 -7.18 -17.02 13.83
C TRP A 2 -6.43 -16.34 14.99
N PRO A 3 -6.13 -17.03 16.07
CA PRO A 3 -5.58 -16.43 17.28
C PRO A 3 -4.15 -15.88 17.09
N GLU A 4 -3.41 -16.43 16.14
CA GLU A 4 -2.00 -16.07 15.86
C GLU A 4 -1.86 -14.88 14.90
N ALA A 5 -2.98 -14.41 14.30
CA ALA A 5 -2.92 -13.27 13.39
C ALA A 5 -2.57 -12.01 14.15
N ALA A 6 -1.46 -11.39 13.76
CA ALA A 6 -1.09 -10.08 14.24
C ALA A 6 -1.95 -8.99 13.59
N SER A 7 -2.29 -7.96 14.34
CA SER A 7 -2.93 -6.75 13.84
C SER A 7 -2.14 -5.52 14.24
N VAL A 8 -2.25 -4.46 13.43
CA VAL A 8 -1.56 -3.19 13.66
C VAL A 8 -2.60 -2.13 14.01
N SER A 9 -2.50 -1.57 15.21
CA SER A 9 -3.40 -0.49 15.68
C SER A 9 -3.04 0.88 15.11
N ASN A 10 -1.79 1.09 14.71
CA ASN A 10 -1.28 2.35 14.12
C ASN A 10 -0.40 2.07 12.88
N PRO A 11 -1.00 1.88 11.68
CA PRO A 11 -0.26 1.62 10.45
C PRO A 11 0.73 2.74 10.07
N LEU A 12 0.36 4.01 10.30
CA LEU A 12 1.23 5.15 10.05
C LEU A 12 2.45 5.13 10.99
N GLY A 13 2.25 4.79 12.26
CA GLY A 13 3.33 4.63 13.24
C GLY A 13 4.34 3.57 12.81
N VAL A 14 3.88 2.43 12.30
CA VAL A 14 4.78 1.39 11.75
C VAL A 14 5.61 1.94 10.59
N THR A 15 4.99 2.64 9.64
CA THR A 15 5.70 3.21 8.50
C THR A 15 6.73 4.25 8.93
N ARG A 16 6.39 5.09 9.90
CA ARG A 16 7.33 6.08 10.48
C ARG A 16 8.50 5.42 11.19
N ALA A 17 8.25 4.38 11.97
CA ALA A 17 9.32 3.63 12.65
C ALA A 17 10.31 3.01 11.65
N TYR A 18 9.84 2.49 10.52
CA TYR A 18 10.74 2.05 9.44
C TYR A 18 11.54 3.21 8.84
N ALA A 19 10.93 4.37 8.62
CA ALA A 19 11.62 5.56 8.10
C ALA A 19 12.70 6.04 9.09
N GLU A 20 12.39 6.13 10.37
CA GLU A 20 13.32 6.49 11.44
C GLU A 20 14.48 5.50 11.52
N HIS A 21 14.18 4.20 11.45
CA HIS A 21 15.22 3.17 11.46
C HIS A 21 16.13 3.25 10.23
N PHE A 22 15.57 3.56 9.06
CA PHE A 22 16.33 3.77 7.82
C PHE A 22 17.29 4.96 7.96
N THR A 23 16.80 6.11 8.43
CA THR A 23 17.64 7.30 8.63
C THR A 23 18.70 7.09 9.71
N ALA A 24 18.38 6.40 10.81
CA ALA A 24 19.35 6.05 11.86
C ALA A 24 20.50 5.16 11.35
N ARG A 25 20.32 4.50 10.21
CA ARG A 25 21.35 3.70 9.52
C ARG A 25 22.04 4.43 8.38
N GLY A 26 21.89 5.74 8.29
CA GLY A 26 22.52 6.59 7.27
C GLY A 26 21.73 6.73 5.99
N GLY A 27 20.48 6.21 5.94
CA GLY A 27 19.57 6.45 4.82
C GLY A 27 19.08 7.89 4.79
N ILE A 28 18.80 8.41 3.60
CA ILE A 28 18.30 9.77 3.39
C ILE A 28 16.88 9.71 2.85
N ILE A 29 15.98 10.50 3.41
CA ILE A 29 14.59 10.65 2.93
C ILE A 29 14.45 12.06 2.37
N LEU A 30 14.12 12.16 1.09
CA LEU A 30 13.94 13.42 0.37
C LEU A 30 12.52 13.49 -0.19
N SER A 31 12.02 14.71 -0.35
CA SER A 31 10.83 14.96 -1.17
C SER A 31 11.23 15.16 -2.62
N GLY A 32 10.41 14.69 -3.57
CA GLY A 32 10.71 14.84 -4.99
C GLY A 32 9.55 14.39 -5.87
N ASP A 33 9.69 14.63 -7.17
CA ASP A 33 8.69 14.22 -8.15
C ASP A 33 9.12 12.94 -8.86
N ALA A 34 8.53 11.81 -8.49
CA ALA A 34 8.83 10.52 -9.12
C ALA A 34 8.57 10.51 -10.64
N ARG A 35 7.74 11.41 -11.18
CA ARG A 35 7.48 11.54 -12.62
C ARG A 35 8.70 12.05 -13.38
N SER A 36 9.66 12.68 -12.69
CA SER A 36 10.93 13.15 -13.25
C SER A 36 11.94 12.02 -13.46
N LEU A 37 11.66 10.80 -12.97
CA LEU A 37 12.59 9.68 -13.09
C LEU A 37 12.91 9.36 -14.57
N HIS A 38 14.17 9.46 -14.92
CA HIS A 38 14.65 9.15 -16.26
C HIS A 38 16.06 8.57 -16.21
N ARG A 39 16.49 7.98 -17.33
CA ARG A 39 17.83 7.43 -17.47
C ARG A 39 18.81 8.50 -17.99
N THR A 40 19.96 8.62 -17.31
CA THR A 40 21.07 9.48 -17.72
C THR A 40 22.32 8.61 -17.84
N GLY A 41 22.70 8.26 -19.06
CA GLY A 41 23.78 7.30 -19.30
C GLY A 41 23.49 5.93 -18.70
N SER A 42 24.32 5.47 -17.78
CA SER A 42 24.13 4.20 -17.06
C SER A 42 23.38 4.33 -15.72
N ARG A 43 22.99 5.55 -15.33
CA ARG A 43 22.36 5.86 -14.04
C ARG A 43 20.91 6.27 -14.20
N TRP A 44 20.17 6.21 -13.09
CA TRP A 44 18.82 6.75 -12.94
C TRP A 44 18.90 8.09 -12.23
N ARG A 45 18.18 9.09 -12.73
CA ARG A 45 18.07 10.44 -12.16
C ARG A 45 16.64 10.77 -11.81
N VAL A 46 16.47 11.41 -10.65
CA VAL A 46 15.18 11.94 -10.19
C VAL A 46 15.39 13.34 -9.60
N GLU A 47 14.44 14.25 -9.84
CA GLU A 47 14.47 15.60 -9.25
C GLU A 47 13.87 15.57 -7.84
N THR A 48 14.58 16.22 -6.90
CA THR A 48 14.15 16.36 -5.51
C THR A 48 14.19 17.82 -5.09
N ASP A 49 13.60 18.14 -3.94
CA ASP A 49 13.62 19.49 -3.37
C ASP A 49 15.05 19.98 -3.03
N GLU A 50 16.01 19.05 -2.90
CA GLU A 50 17.43 19.33 -2.64
C GLU A 50 18.31 19.26 -3.90
N GLY A 51 17.69 19.10 -5.09
CA GLY A 51 18.36 18.97 -6.37
C GLY A 51 18.25 17.57 -6.98
N ALA A 52 18.92 17.37 -8.12
CA ALA A 52 18.89 16.10 -8.81
C ALA A 52 19.67 15.01 -8.06
N LEU A 53 19.07 13.83 -7.93
CA LEU A 53 19.70 12.65 -7.34
C LEU A 53 19.98 11.61 -8.42
N ASP A 54 21.23 11.16 -8.50
CA ASP A 54 21.68 10.09 -9.40
C ASP A 54 21.95 8.79 -8.63
N ALA A 55 21.43 7.67 -9.13
CA ALA A 55 21.67 6.34 -8.56
C ALA A 55 21.97 5.31 -9.65
N ALA A 56 22.82 4.32 -9.33
CA ALA A 56 23.07 3.18 -10.21
C ALA A 56 21.83 2.28 -10.33
N GLU A 57 21.08 2.19 -9.25
CA GLU A 57 19.86 1.37 -9.17
C GLU A 57 18.72 2.16 -8.54
N CYS A 58 17.49 1.88 -8.96
CA CYS A 58 16.28 2.52 -8.49
C CYS A 58 15.18 1.49 -8.26
N VAL A 59 14.41 1.64 -7.19
CA VAL A 59 13.22 0.81 -6.91
C VAL A 59 11.96 1.66 -7.03
N VAL A 60 11.06 1.28 -7.92
CA VAL A 60 9.73 1.89 -8.03
C VAL A 60 8.78 1.23 -7.04
N ALA A 61 8.34 1.97 -6.03
CA ALA A 61 7.42 1.51 -4.98
C ALA A 61 6.28 2.51 -4.75
N LEU A 62 5.71 3.08 -5.82
CA LEU A 62 4.78 4.22 -5.80
C LEU A 62 3.31 3.82 -5.58
N GLY A 63 3.02 2.57 -5.22
CA GLY A 63 1.65 2.11 -5.00
C GLY A 63 0.74 2.38 -6.22
N PRO A 64 -0.41 3.05 -6.03
CA PRO A 64 -1.37 3.28 -7.12
C PRO A 64 -0.90 4.30 -8.18
N TRP A 65 0.17 5.03 -7.94
CA TRP A 65 0.78 5.95 -8.91
C TRP A 65 1.85 5.30 -9.79
N SER A 66 2.19 4.04 -9.52
CA SER A 66 3.21 3.32 -10.29
C SER A 66 2.87 3.21 -11.77
N SER A 67 1.58 3.05 -12.12
CA SER A 67 1.14 2.93 -13.53
C SER A 67 1.52 4.14 -14.37
N ASP A 68 1.44 5.34 -13.81
CA ASP A 68 1.72 6.60 -14.53
C ASP A 68 3.21 6.67 -14.91
N LEU A 69 4.10 6.39 -13.93
CA LEU A 69 5.54 6.36 -14.16
C LEU A 69 5.94 5.23 -15.11
N LEU A 70 5.41 4.02 -14.88
CA LEU A 70 5.76 2.87 -15.70
C LEU A 70 5.33 3.05 -17.15
N ALA A 71 4.16 3.67 -17.39
CA ALA A 71 3.72 4.00 -18.75
C ALA A 71 4.67 5.00 -19.44
N ALA A 72 5.14 6.02 -18.71
CA ALA A 72 6.13 6.98 -19.23
C ALA A 72 7.47 6.32 -19.57
N LEU A 73 7.83 5.25 -18.86
CA LEU A 73 9.03 4.42 -19.14
C LEU A 73 8.78 3.34 -20.20
N GLY A 74 7.60 3.27 -20.81
CA GLY A 74 7.25 2.25 -21.81
C GLY A 74 6.92 0.88 -21.24
N LEU A 75 6.81 0.75 -19.92
CA LEU A 75 6.42 -0.49 -19.22
C LEU A 75 4.91 -0.53 -19.02
N LYS A 76 4.26 -1.57 -19.51
CA LYS A 76 2.82 -1.77 -19.35
C LYS A 76 2.54 -2.92 -18.39
N LEU A 77 2.01 -2.59 -17.22
CA LEU A 77 1.47 -3.58 -16.29
C LEU A 77 -0.06 -3.39 -16.19
N PRO A 78 -0.84 -4.47 -16.11
CA PRO A 78 -2.30 -4.40 -15.98
C PRO A 78 -2.72 -4.00 -14.56
N LEU A 79 -2.20 -2.86 -14.10
CA LEU A 79 -2.37 -2.34 -12.75
C LEU A 79 -3.66 -1.54 -12.68
N ALA A 80 -4.65 -2.06 -11.97
CA ALA A 80 -5.94 -1.41 -11.76
C ALA A 80 -6.06 -0.88 -10.32
N VAL A 81 -6.93 0.10 -10.11
CA VAL A 81 -7.20 0.67 -8.79
C VAL A 81 -8.52 0.15 -8.26
N LYS A 82 -8.50 -0.35 -7.01
CA LYS A 82 -9.69 -0.60 -6.19
C LYS A 82 -9.67 0.36 -5.02
N ARG A 83 -10.65 1.26 -4.94
CA ARG A 83 -10.73 2.25 -3.89
C ARG A 83 -11.46 1.70 -2.66
N GLY A 84 -11.16 2.22 -1.47
CA GLY A 84 -11.85 1.85 -0.24
C GLY A 84 -11.82 2.98 0.74
N TYR A 85 -12.81 3.02 1.60
CA TYR A 85 -13.01 4.09 2.57
C TYR A 85 -12.89 3.57 3.98
N HIS A 86 -12.51 4.45 4.92
CA HIS A 86 -12.70 4.18 6.33
C HIS A 86 -13.14 5.41 7.11
N ARG A 87 -13.80 5.13 8.25
CA ARG A 87 -14.17 6.09 9.29
C ARG A 87 -13.83 5.50 10.66
N HIS A 88 -13.55 6.39 11.62
CA HIS A 88 -13.31 6.01 13.01
C HIS A 88 -14.45 6.44 13.90
N PHE A 89 -14.73 5.62 14.90
CA PHE A 89 -15.80 5.82 15.87
C PHE A 89 -15.29 5.53 17.28
N ARG A 90 -15.86 6.17 18.30
CA ARG A 90 -15.73 5.72 19.67
C ARG A 90 -16.54 4.44 19.87
N ALA A 91 -16.11 3.58 20.79
CA ALA A 91 -16.99 2.54 21.29
C ALA A 91 -18.07 3.19 22.19
N ARG A 92 -19.29 2.67 22.19
CA ARG A 92 -20.37 3.16 23.02
C ARG A 92 -20.37 2.44 24.38
N GLY A 93 -20.52 3.20 25.45
CA GLY A 93 -20.51 2.65 26.80
C GLY A 93 -19.15 2.00 27.14
N ASN A 94 -19.19 0.81 27.72
CA ASN A 94 -18.03 0.00 28.08
C ASN A 94 -17.66 -1.06 27.03
N ALA A 95 -18.19 -0.95 25.82
CA ALA A 95 -17.89 -1.93 24.76
C ALA A 95 -16.41 -1.89 24.38
N GLY A 96 -15.80 -3.07 24.26
CA GLY A 96 -14.41 -3.27 23.86
C GLY A 96 -14.31 -4.16 22.63
N LEU A 97 -13.43 -3.79 21.72
CA LEU A 97 -13.05 -4.62 20.58
C LEU A 97 -11.55 -4.87 20.66
N VAL A 98 -11.15 -6.11 20.78
CA VAL A 98 -9.72 -6.49 20.94
C VAL A 98 -9.12 -7.11 19.68
N ARG A 99 -9.95 -7.47 18.69
CA ARG A 99 -9.52 -8.08 17.44
C ARG A 99 -10.38 -7.57 16.27
N PRO A 100 -9.82 -7.52 15.05
CA PRO A 100 -10.61 -7.22 13.86
C PRO A 100 -11.72 -8.25 13.64
N VAL A 101 -12.88 -7.78 13.19
CA VAL A 101 -14.05 -8.60 12.82
C VAL A 101 -14.44 -8.26 11.39
N LEU A 102 -14.42 -9.28 10.52
CA LEU A 102 -14.90 -9.18 9.16
C LEU A 102 -16.36 -9.64 9.10
N ASP A 103 -17.26 -8.76 8.68
CA ASP A 103 -18.57 -9.15 8.18
C ASP A 103 -18.42 -9.56 6.70
N ALA A 104 -18.26 -10.85 6.45
CA ALA A 104 -18.01 -11.37 5.11
C ALA A 104 -19.22 -11.23 4.18
N GLU A 105 -20.42 -11.21 4.74
CA GLU A 105 -21.67 -11.09 3.98
C GLU A 105 -21.87 -9.65 3.48
N ALA A 106 -21.67 -8.66 4.35
CA ALA A 106 -21.80 -7.25 4.01
C ALA A 106 -20.49 -6.61 3.49
N GLY A 107 -19.38 -7.33 3.56
CA GLY A 107 -18.10 -6.94 2.95
C GLY A 107 -17.41 -5.75 3.63
N TYR A 108 -17.50 -5.60 4.95
CA TYR A 108 -16.80 -4.56 5.70
C TYR A 108 -16.04 -5.14 6.90
N LEU A 109 -15.08 -4.36 7.39
CA LEU A 109 -14.21 -4.74 8.50
C LEU A 109 -14.39 -3.76 9.66
N VAL A 110 -14.55 -4.29 10.88
CA VAL A 110 -14.53 -3.55 12.14
C VAL A 110 -13.18 -3.83 12.81
N THR A 111 -12.39 -2.80 13.06
CA THR A 111 -11.01 -2.97 13.54
C THR A 111 -10.72 -2.07 14.73
N PRO A 112 -10.16 -2.59 15.84
CA PRO A 112 -9.64 -1.76 16.91
C PRO A 112 -8.38 -1.04 16.44
N MET A 113 -8.38 0.29 16.56
CA MET A 113 -7.27 1.14 16.19
C MET A 113 -6.94 2.08 17.34
N GLU A 114 -5.76 2.66 17.34
CA GLU A 114 -5.37 3.68 18.32
C GLU A 114 -6.33 4.88 18.35
N GLN A 115 -6.92 5.23 17.20
CA GLN A 115 -7.87 6.33 17.05
C GLN A 115 -9.33 5.92 17.35
N GLY A 116 -9.57 4.71 17.82
CA GLY A 116 -10.90 4.16 18.08
C GLY A 116 -11.24 2.98 17.17
N ILE A 117 -12.52 2.74 16.98
CA ILE A 117 -13.02 1.64 16.14
C ILE A 117 -13.08 2.09 14.69
N ARG A 118 -12.29 1.46 13.83
CA ARG A 118 -12.30 1.72 12.38
C ARG A 118 -13.31 0.83 11.68
N ILE A 119 -14.19 1.43 10.91
CA ILE A 119 -15.01 0.75 9.92
C ILE A 119 -14.39 0.96 8.55
N THR A 120 -14.00 -0.12 7.88
CA THR A 120 -13.40 -0.10 6.54
C THR A 120 -14.36 -0.74 5.55
N THR A 121 -14.68 -0.04 4.45
CA THR A 121 -15.58 -0.55 3.40
C THR A 121 -14.90 -1.58 2.52
N GLY A 122 -15.70 -2.26 1.72
CA GLY A 122 -15.26 -3.10 0.62
C GLY A 122 -14.55 -2.31 -0.51
N ALA A 123 -14.58 -2.84 -1.72
CA ALA A 123 -13.95 -2.23 -2.87
C ALA A 123 -14.95 -1.38 -3.69
N GLU A 124 -14.50 -0.19 -4.09
CA GLU A 124 -15.14 0.62 -5.11
C GLU A 124 -14.30 0.56 -6.39
N PHE A 125 -14.95 0.30 -7.52
CA PHE A 125 -14.33 0.31 -8.84
C PHE A 125 -14.56 1.69 -9.47
N ALA A 126 -13.55 2.53 -9.39
CA ALA A 126 -13.54 3.86 -9.99
C ALA A 126 -12.11 4.27 -10.32
N PRO A 127 -11.90 5.22 -11.25
CA PRO A 127 -10.59 5.83 -11.48
C PRO A 127 -9.97 6.34 -10.19
N ARG A 128 -8.64 6.28 -10.08
CA ARG A 128 -7.89 6.71 -8.87
C ARG A 128 -8.30 8.11 -8.41
N ASP A 129 -8.42 9.03 -9.35
CA ASP A 129 -8.62 10.46 -9.11
C ASP A 129 -10.10 10.90 -9.22
N ALA A 130 -11.04 9.94 -9.35
CA ALA A 130 -12.46 10.24 -9.34
C ALA A 130 -12.91 10.80 -7.99
N ALA A 131 -13.94 11.65 -7.99
CA ALA A 131 -14.51 12.20 -6.78
C ALA A 131 -14.88 11.09 -5.76
N PRO A 132 -14.72 11.31 -4.46
CA PRO A 132 -15.16 10.35 -3.44
C PRO A 132 -16.69 10.11 -3.50
N SER A 133 -17.07 8.84 -3.37
CA SER A 133 -18.47 8.43 -3.32
C SER A 133 -18.67 7.48 -2.12
N PRO A 134 -18.80 8.00 -0.90
CA PRO A 134 -18.86 7.17 0.30
C PRO A 134 -20.23 6.51 0.53
N VAL A 135 -21.00 6.28 -0.51
CA VAL A 135 -22.34 5.66 -0.48
C VAL A 135 -22.34 4.28 0.18
N GLN A 136 -21.20 3.58 0.13
CA GLN A 136 -21.06 2.29 0.82
C GLN A 136 -21.24 2.43 2.33
N PHE A 137 -20.83 3.56 2.94
CA PHE A 137 -21.06 3.79 4.36
C PHE A 137 -22.53 3.89 4.70
N ASP A 138 -23.31 4.57 3.89
CA ASP A 138 -24.75 4.74 4.14
C ASP A 138 -25.46 3.38 4.16
N ARG A 139 -24.99 2.46 3.33
CA ARG A 139 -25.53 1.09 3.24
C ARG A 139 -25.09 0.19 4.39
N LEU A 140 -23.81 0.24 4.78
CA LEU A 140 -23.26 -0.69 5.77
C LEU A 140 -23.42 -0.23 7.22
N MET A 141 -23.55 1.10 7.47
CA MET A 141 -23.55 1.63 8.85
C MET A 141 -24.68 1.10 9.73
N PRO A 142 -25.92 0.88 9.26
CA PRO A 142 -26.95 0.24 10.10
C PRO A 142 -26.48 -1.11 10.62
N ARG A 143 -26.00 -1.98 9.75
CA ARG A 143 -25.53 -3.32 10.12
C ARG A 143 -24.26 -3.29 10.97
N ALA A 144 -23.35 -2.35 10.71
CA ALA A 144 -22.15 -2.19 11.55
C ALA A 144 -22.50 -1.79 12.99
N ARG A 145 -23.56 -1.01 13.20
CA ARG A 145 -24.07 -0.64 14.55
C ARG A 145 -24.81 -1.76 15.26
N GLU A 146 -25.41 -2.67 14.53
CA GLU A 146 -25.98 -3.91 15.08
C GLU A 146 -24.87 -4.86 15.51
N LEU A 147 -23.79 -4.99 14.72
CA LEU A 147 -22.67 -5.87 15.01
C LEU A 147 -21.83 -5.38 16.19
N PHE A 148 -21.61 -4.06 16.30
CA PHE A 148 -20.80 -3.47 17.36
C PHE A 148 -21.39 -2.11 17.80
N PRO A 149 -21.47 -1.83 19.12
CA PRO A 149 -22.04 -0.57 19.64
C PRO A 149 -21.11 0.62 19.34
N LEU A 150 -21.25 1.17 18.15
CA LEU A 150 -20.54 2.36 17.69
C LEU A 150 -21.15 3.63 18.29
N GLY A 151 -20.30 4.46 18.88
CA GLY A 151 -20.63 5.79 19.36
C GLY A 151 -20.44 6.87 18.30
N GLU A 152 -19.96 8.03 18.74
CA GLU A 152 -19.69 9.17 17.87
C GLU A 152 -18.51 8.92 16.96
N ARG A 153 -18.56 9.54 15.79
CA ARG A 153 -17.48 9.58 14.83
C ARG A 153 -16.33 10.43 15.38
N THR A 154 -15.09 9.97 15.26
CA THR A 154 -13.89 10.66 15.78
C THR A 154 -13.09 11.38 14.70
N ASP A 155 -13.22 10.99 13.43
CA ASP A 155 -12.54 11.62 12.31
C ASP A 155 -13.40 12.68 11.61
N GLY A 156 -12.81 13.80 11.18
CA GLY A 156 -13.52 14.89 10.51
C GLY A 156 -13.88 14.57 9.05
N LYS A 157 -13.07 13.76 8.38
CA LYS A 157 -13.26 13.38 6.96
C LYS A 157 -13.22 11.88 6.79
N THR A 158 -14.03 11.37 5.86
CA THR A 158 -13.91 9.99 5.41
C THR A 158 -12.60 9.84 4.66
N TRP A 159 -11.76 8.91 5.11
CA TRP A 159 -10.52 8.61 4.42
C TRP A 159 -10.81 7.74 3.19
N LEU A 160 -10.13 8.03 2.09
CA LEU A 160 -10.18 7.27 0.85
C LEU A 160 -8.78 6.79 0.51
N GLY A 161 -8.63 5.50 0.25
CA GLY A 161 -7.39 4.90 -0.24
C GLY A 161 -7.58 4.14 -1.53
N SER A 162 -6.54 4.16 -2.36
CA SER A 162 -6.48 3.46 -3.64
C SER A 162 -5.54 2.26 -3.51
N ARG A 163 -6.03 1.07 -3.82
CA ARG A 163 -5.28 -0.19 -3.76
C ARG A 163 -4.80 -0.53 -5.16
N PRO A 164 -3.48 -0.61 -5.41
CA PRO A 164 -2.92 -1.02 -6.69
C PRO A 164 -3.06 -2.53 -6.87
N CYS A 165 -3.97 -2.97 -7.72
CA CYS A 165 -4.28 -4.38 -7.90
C CYS A 165 -3.83 -4.87 -9.26
N LEU A 166 -3.29 -6.08 -9.29
CA LEU A 166 -2.99 -6.84 -10.51
C LEU A 166 -4.03 -7.95 -10.68
N PRO A 167 -4.29 -8.43 -11.91
CA PRO A 167 -5.35 -9.42 -12.17
C PRO A 167 -5.22 -10.72 -11.38
N ASP A 168 -3.99 -11.17 -11.17
CA ASP A 168 -3.66 -12.39 -10.43
C ASP A 168 -3.52 -12.17 -8.91
N SER A 169 -3.74 -10.95 -8.44
CA SER A 169 -3.62 -10.55 -7.02
C SER A 169 -2.24 -10.75 -6.41
N ARG A 170 -1.19 -10.96 -7.20
CA ARG A 170 0.21 -11.05 -6.76
C ARG A 170 0.95 -9.75 -7.10
N PRO A 171 1.82 -9.23 -6.24
CA PRO A 171 2.64 -8.07 -6.56
C PRO A 171 3.66 -8.40 -7.66
N VAL A 172 4.16 -7.37 -8.32
CA VAL A 172 5.38 -7.45 -9.13
C VAL A 172 6.54 -7.03 -8.24
N ILE A 173 7.50 -7.95 -8.08
CA ILE A 173 8.72 -7.75 -7.29
C ILE A 173 9.90 -8.27 -8.10
N GLY A 174 10.83 -7.39 -8.47
CA GLY A 174 12.01 -7.79 -9.25
C GLY A 174 12.46 -6.74 -10.25
N ARG A 175 13.31 -7.15 -11.17
CA ARG A 175 13.85 -6.26 -12.22
C ARG A 175 12.76 -5.81 -13.19
N ALA A 176 12.85 -4.55 -13.61
CA ALA A 176 11.99 -4.03 -14.69
C ALA A 176 12.51 -4.54 -16.05
N PRO A 177 11.67 -5.21 -16.87
CA PRO A 177 12.07 -5.70 -18.17
C PRO A 177 12.61 -4.56 -19.06
N GLY A 178 13.74 -4.79 -19.72
CA GLY A 178 14.36 -3.82 -20.62
C GLY A 178 15.01 -2.59 -19.96
N HIS A 179 14.99 -2.49 -18.62
CA HIS A 179 15.48 -1.32 -17.89
C HIS A 179 16.55 -1.72 -16.86
N ALA A 180 17.82 -1.72 -17.29
CA ALA A 180 18.93 -2.05 -16.40
C ALA A 180 18.98 -1.12 -15.19
N GLY A 181 19.15 -1.68 -13.98
CA GLY A 181 19.19 -0.93 -12.72
C GLY A 181 17.82 -0.45 -12.23
N LEU A 182 16.71 -0.79 -12.88
CA LEU A 182 15.37 -0.48 -12.41
C LEU A 182 14.70 -1.73 -11.81
N TRP A 183 14.13 -1.56 -10.63
CA TRP A 183 13.43 -2.59 -9.88
C TRP A 183 12.00 -2.16 -9.58
N LEU A 184 11.12 -3.13 -9.45
CA LEU A 184 9.70 -2.93 -9.20
C LEU A 184 9.29 -3.58 -7.88
N ALA A 185 8.51 -2.85 -7.08
CA ALA A 185 7.83 -3.31 -5.86
C ALA A 185 6.39 -2.77 -5.89
N VAL A 186 5.55 -3.29 -6.78
CA VAL A 186 4.25 -2.71 -7.12
C VAL A 186 3.11 -3.73 -7.12
N GLY A 187 1.87 -3.27 -7.01
CA GLY A 187 0.72 -4.14 -7.18
C GLY A 187 0.32 -4.97 -5.95
N HIS A 188 0.67 -4.53 -4.74
CA HIS A 188 0.39 -5.25 -3.48
C HIS A 188 -1.07 -5.23 -3.04
N ALA A 189 -1.98 -4.64 -3.80
CA ALA A 189 -3.39 -4.52 -3.47
C ALA A 189 -3.60 -3.94 -2.05
N HIS A 190 -4.32 -4.65 -1.19
CA HIS A 190 -4.54 -4.28 0.21
C HIS A 190 -3.50 -4.87 1.19
N TRP A 191 -2.50 -5.59 0.68
CA TRP A 191 -1.48 -6.26 1.48
C TRP A 191 -0.15 -5.48 1.58
N GLY A 192 -0.08 -4.26 1.04
CA GLY A 192 1.18 -3.50 0.95
C GLY A 192 1.87 -3.30 2.30
N LEU A 193 1.14 -2.97 3.36
CA LEU A 193 1.71 -2.83 4.71
C LEU A 193 2.21 -4.19 5.25
N THR A 194 1.42 -5.24 5.10
CA THR A 194 1.74 -6.58 5.59
C THR A 194 2.93 -7.19 4.87
N LEU A 195 2.98 -7.05 3.55
CA LEU A 195 4.03 -7.62 2.70
C LEU A 195 5.25 -6.70 2.52
N GLY A 196 5.16 -5.45 2.95
CA GLY A 196 6.24 -4.47 2.79
C GLY A 196 7.60 -4.96 3.27
N PRO A 197 7.73 -5.46 4.51
CA PRO A 197 9.02 -5.96 5.03
C PRO A 197 9.56 -7.14 4.22
N ALA A 198 8.72 -8.11 3.87
CA ALA A 198 9.13 -9.26 3.06
C ALA A 198 9.52 -8.86 1.63
N THR A 199 8.78 -7.92 1.02
CA THR A 199 9.13 -7.35 -0.29
C THR A 199 10.47 -6.62 -0.24
N GLY A 200 10.67 -5.79 0.77
CA GLY A 200 11.93 -5.06 0.95
C GLY A 200 13.12 -5.99 1.10
N ARG A 201 12.99 -7.04 1.92
CA ARG A 201 14.00 -8.07 2.09
C ARG A 201 14.32 -8.77 0.76
N MET A 202 13.29 -9.23 0.05
CA MET A 202 13.46 -9.93 -1.23
C MET A 202 14.17 -9.09 -2.28
N ILE A 203 13.80 -7.81 -2.41
CA ILE A 203 14.46 -6.86 -3.32
C ILE A 203 15.91 -6.64 -2.91
N ALA A 204 16.18 -6.42 -1.62
CA ALA A 204 17.53 -6.20 -1.12
C ALA A 204 18.46 -7.41 -1.38
N GLU A 205 17.99 -8.62 -1.11
CA GLU A 205 18.73 -9.85 -1.41
C GLU A 205 19.05 -9.97 -2.91
N MET A 206 18.06 -9.74 -3.78
CA MET A 206 18.27 -9.78 -5.24
C MET A 206 19.19 -8.66 -5.74
N MET A 207 19.12 -7.45 -5.18
CA MET A 207 20.01 -6.34 -5.56
C MET A 207 21.44 -6.59 -5.10
N ALA A 208 21.64 -7.23 -3.95
CA ALA A 208 22.94 -7.64 -3.42
C ALA A 208 23.53 -8.87 -4.15
N GLY A 209 22.77 -9.52 -5.04
CA GLY A 209 23.18 -10.76 -5.69
C GLY A 209 23.11 -11.98 -4.76
N GLU A 210 22.41 -11.86 -3.64
CA GLU A 210 22.15 -12.94 -2.70
C GLU A 210 20.95 -13.78 -3.12
N PRO A 211 20.89 -15.07 -2.78
CA PRO A 211 19.70 -15.87 -2.99
C PRO A 211 18.52 -15.31 -2.20
N PRO A 212 17.39 -14.96 -2.84
CA PRO A 212 16.23 -14.48 -2.12
C PRO A 212 15.61 -15.57 -1.25
N PHE A 213 15.03 -15.20 -0.11
CA PHE A 213 14.45 -16.12 0.88
C PHE A 213 13.27 -16.96 0.34
N CYS A 214 12.70 -16.59 -0.79
CA CYS A 214 11.69 -17.39 -1.50
C CYS A 214 11.88 -17.24 -3.02
N ASP A 215 11.25 -18.17 -3.78
CA ASP A 215 11.31 -18.12 -5.26
C ASP A 215 10.75 -16.82 -5.81
N PRO A 216 11.54 -15.98 -6.53
CA PRO A 216 11.09 -14.74 -7.13
C PRO A 216 10.29 -14.92 -8.42
N ALA A 217 10.34 -16.09 -9.06
CA ALA A 217 9.75 -16.31 -10.38
C ALA A 217 8.26 -15.96 -10.47
N PRO A 218 7.39 -16.30 -9.48
CA PRO A 218 5.97 -15.94 -9.51
C PRO A 218 5.68 -14.44 -9.43
N TYR A 219 6.67 -13.61 -9.08
CA TYR A 219 6.52 -12.17 -8.87
C TYR A 219 7.12 -11.32 -10.00
N ARG A 220 7.75 -11.94 -11.00
CA ARG A 220 8.36 -11.23 -12.12
C ARG A 220 7.33 -10.48 -12.97
N ALA A 221 7.74 -9.34 -13.55
CA ALA A 221 6.88 -8.54 -14.42
C ALA A 221 6.54 -9.24 -15.73
N GLU A 222 7.43 -10.07 -16.24
CA GLU A 222 7.32 -10.79 -17.52
C GLU A 222 6.12 -11.74 -17.58
N ARG A 223 5.52 -12.08 -16.43
CA ARG A 223 4.29 -12.89 -16.41
C ARG A 223 3.07 -12.18 -17.03
N PHE A 224 3.22 -10.89 -17.34
CA PHE A 224 2.21 -10.07 -18.02
C PHE A 224 2.62 -9.66 -19.43
N SER A 225 3.71 -10.23 -19.96
CA SER A 225 4.22 -9.97 -21.32
C SER A 225 3.52 -10.83 -22.34
#